data_f89af2c3edbfebe6cff154b19a0ba3d6
#
_entry.id   f89af2c3edbfebe6cff154b19a0ba3d6
#
_cell.length_a   1.000
_cell.length_b   1.000
_cell.length_c   1.000
_cell.angle_alpha   90.00
_cell.angle_beta   90.00
_cell.angle_gamma   90.00
#
_symmetry.space_group_name_H-M   'P 1'
#
loop_
_entity.id
_entity.type
_entity.pdbx_description
1 polymer ?
#
loop_
_entity_poly.entity_id
_entity_poly.type
_entity_poly.pdbx_seq_one_letter_code
_entity_poly.pdbx_strand_id
1 'polypeptide(L)'
;MSFWFALAVMACTNEGFPQADWTLHQTDGASPAKAAMEQHAFTVTGKDTDRVGVRTDSLLILHRGQLIYERYGRGFTKDNPHLLWSITKSIMGTVVGRAVKEGLIDLERSICAYDDEVPE
;
A
#
# COMPACT_ATOMS: atom_id res chain seq x y z
N MET A 1 6.04 46.78 -19.80
CA MET A 1 5.01 45.90 -19.24
C MET A 1 5.68 44.53 -19.02
N SER A 2 6.12 44.24 -17.76
CA SER A 2 6.78 42.98 -17.41
C SER A 2 5.73 42.03 -16.87
N PHE A 3 5.48 40.95 -17.60
CA PHE A 3 4.64 39.85 -17.14
C PHE A 3 5.47 38.94 -16.21
N TRP A 4 5.14 38.97 -14.91
CA TRP A 4 5.65 37.98 -13.95
C TRP A 4 4.79 36.73 -14.07
N PHE A 5 5.36 35.65 -14.62
CA PHE A 5 4.77 34.32 -14.50
C PHE A 5 5.06 33.80 -13.08
N ALA A 6 4.05 33.81 -12.24
CA ALA A 6 4.11 33.11 -10.96
C ALA A 6 3.99 31.61 -11.24
N LEU A 7 5.12 30.89 -11.15
CA LEU A 7 5.14 29.45 -11.16
C LEU A 7 4.59 28.98 -9.81
N ALA A 8 3.32 28.59 -9.76
CA ALA A 8 2.75 27.94 -8.60
C ALA A 8 3.35 26.54 -8.48
N VAL A 9 4.40 26.40 -7.67
CA VAL A 9 4.85 25.10 -7.22
C VAL A 9 3.76 24.57 -6.30
N MET A 10 2.90 23.68 -6.81
CA MET A 10 2.05 22.87 -5.95
C MET A 10 2.98 21.98 -5.11
N ALA A 11 3.31 22.46 -3.92
CA ALA A 11 3.88 21.60 -2.90
C ALA A 11 2.87 20.46 -2.69
N CYS A 12 3.30 19.22 -2.89
CA CYS A 12 2.54 18.07 -2.40
C CYS A 12 2.53 18.21 -0.88
N THR A 13 1.52 18.91 -0.36
CA THR A 13 1.28 18.94 1.08
C THR A 13 0.91 17.53 1.50
N ASN A 14 1.54 17.01 2.54
CA ASN A 14 1.18 15.73 3.18
C ASN A 14 -0.22 15.80 3.86
N GLU A 15 -1.02 16.78 3.51
CA GLU A 15 -2.37 16.93 4.00
C GLU A 15 -3.22 15.77 3.52
N GLY A 16 -3.64 14.93 4.44
CA GLY A 16 -4.48 13.76 4.17
C GLY A 16 -3.83 12.39 4.42
N PHE A 17 -2.51 12.34 4.65
CA PHE A 17 -1.86 11.08 5.03
C PHE A 17 -1.49 11.11 6.52
N PRO A 18 -1.85 10.07 7.31
CA PRO A 18 -1.50 9.99 8.71
C PRO A 18 0.01 9.90 8.89
N GLN A 19 0.52 10.52 9.94
CA GLN A 19 1.94 10.50 10.27
C GLN A 19 2.33 9.31 11.17
N ALA A 20 1.37 8.75 11.91
CA ALA A 20 1.57 7.64 12.83
C ALA A 20 0.56 6.52 12.59
N ASP A 21 -0.70 6.72 12.92
CA ASP A 21 -1.75 5.72 12.82
C ASP A 21 -2.85 6.11 11.82
N TRP A 22 -3.45 5.09 11.20
CA TRP A 22 -4.60 5.25 10.33
C TRP A 22 -5.88 5.23 11.15
N THR A 23 -6.57 6.35 11.23
CA THR A 23 -7.91 6.40 11.83
C THR A 23 -8.93 5.90 10.80
N LEU A 24 -9.75 4.92 11.21
CA LEU A 24 -10.85 4.46 10.36
C LEU A 24 -11.97 5.50 10.33
N HIS A 25 -12.16 6.09 9.16
CA HIS A 25 -13.29 6.96 8.87
C HIS A 25 -14.42 6.12 8.26
N GLN A 26 -15.19 5.43 9.11
CA GLN A 26 -16.33 4.66 8.62
C GLN A 26 -17.32 5.60 7.94
N THR A 27 -17.60 5.33 6.68
CA THR A 27 -18.77 5.93 6.01
C THR A 27 -19.99 5.18 6.51
N ASP A 28 -20.73 5.79 7.42
CA ASP A 28 -21.97 5.26 7.95
C ASP A 28 -22.99 5.14 6.83
N GLY A 29 -23.25 3.92 6.40
CA GLY A 29 -24.25 3.64 5.40
C GLY A 29 -24.18 2.19 4.92
N ALA A 30 -25.24 1.45 5.18
CA ALA A 30 -25.49 0.21 4.47
C ALA A 30 -25.77 0.58 3.02
N SER A 31 -24.80 0.35 2.12
CA SER A 31 -25.03 0.49 0.69
C SER A 31 -25.08 -0.89 0.04
N PRO A 32 -25.90 -1.10 -0.99
CA PRO A 32 -25.89 -2.35 -1.75
C PRO A 32 -24.51 -2.71 -2.31
N ALA A 33 -23.74 -1.72 -2.69
CA ALA A 33 -22.37 -1.90 -3.18
C ALA A 33 -21.41 -2.43 -2.08
N LYS A 34 -21.52 -1.89 -0.86
CA LYS A 34 -20.75 -2.40 0.29
C LYS A 34 -21.12 -3.83 0.61
N ALA A 35 -22.41 -4.15 0.64
CA ALA A 35 -22.86 -5.51 0.90
C ALA A 35 -22.37 -6.50 -0.17
N ALA A 36 -22.45 -6.13 -1.44
CA ALA A 36 -21.94 -6.95 -2.55
C ALA A 36 -20.43 -7.16 -2.47
N MET A 37 -19.67 -6.12 -2.15
CA MET A 37 -18.23 -6.19 -1.93
C MET A 37 -17.88 -7.13 -0.77
N GLU A 38 -18.56 -7.00 0.36
CA GLU A 38 -18.33 -7.85 1.54
C GLU A 38 -18.71 -9.31 1.26
N GLN A 39 -19.80 -9.54 0.58
CA GLN A 39 -20.21 -10.87 0.15
C GLN A 39 -19.16 -11.49 -0.77
N HIS A 40 -18.67 -10.76 -1.75
CA HIS A 40 -17.64 -11.26 -2.66
C HIS A 40 -16.33 -11.53 -1.94
N ALA A 41 -15.88 -10.60 -1.11
CA ALA A 41 -14.56 -10.66 -0.47
C ALA A 41 -14.48 -11.68 0.69
N PHE A 42 -15.56 -11.88 1.44
CA PHE A 42 -15.53 -12.65 2.69
C PHE A 42 -16.39 -13.92 2.68
N THR A 43 -17.04 -14.26 1.57
CA THR A 43 -17.74 -15.55 1.45
C THR A 43 -16.71 -16.65 1.20
N VAL A 44 -16.35 -17.36 2.25
CA VAL A 44 -15.46 -18.52 2.15
C VAL A 44 -16.17 -19.66 1.45
N THR A 45 -15.56 -20.20 0.39
CA THR A 45 -16.06 -21.35 -0.34
C THR A 45 -15.10 -22.54 -0.17
N GLY A 46 -15.64 -23.73 0.05
CA GLY A 46 -14.82 -24.95 0.27
C GLY A 46 -14.11 -24.98 1.63
N LYS A 47 -13.22 -25.93 1.80
CA LYS A 47 -12.39 -26.10 3.01
C LYS A 47 -11.11 -25.28 2.90
N ASP A 48 -10.58 -24.82 4.02
CA ASP A 48 -9.31 -24.08 4.06
C ASP A 48 -8.13 -24.88 3.51
N THR A 49 -8.15 -26.20 3.70
CA THR A 49 -7.13 -27.13 3.20
C THR A 49 -7.06 -27.16 1.67
N ASP A 50 -8.16 -26.92 1.00
CA ASP A 50 -8.25 -27.06 -0.46
C ASP A 50 -7.67 -25.86 -1.20
N ARG A 51 -7.51 -24.72 -0.52
CA ARG A 51 -7.03 -23.43 -1.05
C ARG A 51 -7.75 -22.99 -2.34
N VAL A 52 -9.02 -23.31 -2.43
CA VAL A 52 -9.88 -22.97 -3.57
C VAL A 52 -10.88 -21.90 -3.14
N GLY A 53 -11.17 -20.95 -4.04
CA GLY A 53 -12.12 -19.86 -3.82
C GLY A 53 -11.53 -18.70 -3.00
N VAL A 54 -12.44 -17.86 -2.49
CA VAL A 54 -12.07 -16.65 -1.74
C VAL A 54 -11.57 -17.02 -0.35
N ARG A 55 -10.43 -16.48 0.01
CA ARG A 55 -9.72 -16.68 1.29
C ARG A 55 -9.17 -15.35 1.80
N THR A 56 -10.01 -14.33 1.84
CA THR A 56 -9.60 -13.00 2.26
C THR A 56 -9.35 -12.95 3.76
N ASP A 57 -8.13 -12.62 4.15
CA ASP A 57 -7.72 -12.45 5.53
C ASP A 57 -7.96 -11.01 6.01
N SER A 58 -7.76 -10.03 5.12
CA SER A 58 -8.04 -8.63 5.40
C SER A 58 -8.41 -7.88 4.13
N LEU A 59 -9.22 -6.85 4.27
CA LEU A 59 -9.53 -5.88 3.22
C LEU A 59 -9.53 -4.48 3.82
N LEU A 60 -8.65 -3.65 3.28
CA LEU A 60 -8.53 -2.24 3.64
C LEU A 60 -8.78 -1.39 2.40
N ILE A 61 -9.55 -0.34 2.54
CA ILE A 61 -9.77 0.62 1.45
C ILE A 61 -9.34 2.01 1.90
N LEU A 62 -8.40 2.57 1.16
CA LEU A 62 -7.95 3.93 1.34
C LEU A 62 -8.51 4.80 0.22
N HIS A 63 -9.06 5.93 0.59
CA HIS A 63 -9.55 6.92 -0.36
C HIS A 63 -9.11 8.31 0.06
N ARG A 64 -8.41 9.02 -0.84
CA ARG A 64 -7.88 10.37 -0.60
C ARG A 64 -7.08 10.48 0.71
N GLY A 65 -6.23 9.49 0.98
CA GLY A 65 -5.40 9.46 2.18
C GLY A 65 -6.13 9.08 3.48
N GLN A 66 -7.38 8.65 3.41
CA GLN A 66 -8.16 8.21 4.57
C GLN A 66 -8.47 6.72 4.47
N LEU A 67 -8.38 6.01 5.58
CA LEU A 67 -8.86 4.64 5.70
C LEU A 67 -10.38 4.68 5.89
N ILE A 68 -11.13 4.26 4.85
CA ILE A 68 -12.60 4.32 4.83
C ILE A 68 -13.26 2.97 5.05
N TYR A 69 -12.48 1.89 4.97
CA TYR A 69 -12.95 0.54 5.23
C TYR A 69 -11.81 -0.34 5.74
N GLU A 70 -12.10 -1.11 6.77
CA GLU A 70 -11.18 -2.09 7.34
C GLU A 70 -11.99 -3.27 7.86
N ARG A 71 -11.67 -4.47 7.40
CA ARG A 71 -12.28 -5.72 7.86
C ARG A 71 -11.30 -6.87 7.77
N TYR A 72 -11.35 -7.72 8.77
CA TYR A 72 -10.59 -8.96 8.86
C TYR A 72 -11.52 -10.17 8.79
N GLY A 73 -11.04 -11.25 8.17
CA GLY A 73 -11.74 -12.51 8.00
C GLY A 73 -10.94 -13.68 8.55
N ARG A 74 -11.54 -14.85 8.60
CA ARG A 74 -10.89 -16.13 8.93
C ARG A 74 -10.12 -16.16 10.25
N GLY A 75 -10.54 -15.34 11.22
CA GLY A 75 -9.88 -15.24 12.53
C GLY A 75 -8.64 -14.33 12.56
N PHE A 76 -8.31 -13.66 11.46
CA PHE A 76 -7.23 -12.65 11.45
C PHE A 76 -7.66 -11.34 12.08
N THR A 77 -6.69 -10.60 12.55
CA THR A 77 -6.82 -9.26 13.13
C THR A 77 -5.73 -8.35 12.55
N LYS A 78 -5.73 -7.08 12.90
CA LYS A 78 -4.69 -6.13 12.49
C LYS A 78 -3.28 -6.51 12.96
N ASP A 79 -3.18 -7.29 14.04
CA ASP A 79 -1.91 -7.64 14.68
C ASP A 79 -1.31 -8.95 14.15
N ASN A 80 -2.01 -9.65 13.25
CA ASN A 80 -1.49 -10.85 12.65
C ASN A 80 -0.54 -10.53 11.49
N PRO A 81 0.71 -11.02 11.51
CA PRO A 81 1.62 -10.87 10.38
C PRO A 81 1.15 -11.69 9.17
N HIS A 82 1.33 -11.14 8.00
CA HIS A 82 1.02 -11.79 6.72
C HIS A 82 2.25 -11.96 5.85
N LEU A 83 2.31 -13.06 5.10
CA LEU A 83 3.28 -13.25 4.04
C LEU A 83 2.93 -12.35 2.86
N LEU A 84 3.79 -11.40 2.55
CA LEU A 84 3.55 -10.42 1.50
C LEU A 84 3.86 -10.95 0.09
N TRP A 85 4.56 -12.10 -0.01
CA TRP A 85 4.96 -12.65 -1.31
C TRP A 85 5.60 -11.56 -2.19
N SER A 86 5.19 -11.45 -3.44
CA SER A 86 5.76 -10.49 -4.38
C SER A 86 5.41 -9.02 -4.09
N ILE A 87 4.50 -8.72 -3.18
CA ILE A 87 4.28 -7.34 -2.70
C ILE A 87 5.58 -6.80 -2.06
N THR A 88 6.40 -7.67 -1.48
CA THR A 88 7.74 -7.34 -0.99
C THR A 88 8.58 -6.59 -2.03
N LYS A 89 8.46 -6.93 -3.33
CA LYS A 89 9.19 -6.24 -4.39
C LYS A 89 8.78 -4.77 -4.54
N SER A 90 7.50 -4.47 -4.36
CA SER A 90 7.00 -3.09 -4.38
C SER A 90 7.54 -2.28 -3.20
N ILE A 91 7.61 -2.89 -2.03
CA ILE A 91 8.21 -2.28 -0.84
C ILE A 91 9.70 -2.02 -1.08
N MET A 92 10.43 -3.03 -1.58
CA MET A 92 11.85 -2.89 -1.91
C MET A 92 12.09 -1.82 -2.96
N GLY A 93 11.27 -1.76 -4.01
CA GLY A 93 11.34 -0.69 -5.01
C GLY A 93 11.17 0.70 -4.40
N THR A 94 10.30 0.84 -3.42
CA THR A 94 10.11 2.11 -2.68
C THR A 94 11.36 2.46 -1.85
N VAL A 95 11.97 1.47 -1.18
CA VAL A 95 13.20 1.65 -0.41
C VAL A 95 14.35 2.08 -1.32
N VAL A 96 14.53 1.40 -2.46
CA VAL A 96 15.54 1.77 -3.46
C VAL A 96 15.30 3.18 -4.00
N GLY A 97 14.04 3.52 -4.34
CA GLY A 97 13.69 4.87 -4.78
C GLY A 97 14.01 5.94 -3.73
N ARG A 98 13.87 5.64 -2.46
CA ARG A 98 14.29 6.52 -1.36
C ARG A 98 15.80 6.69 -1.34
N ALA A 99 16.56 5.60 -1.45
CA ALA A 99 18.02 5.63 -1.49
C ALA A 99 18.56 6.43 -2.69
N VAL A 100 17.93 6.29 -3.87
CA VAL A 100 18.24 7.11 -5.05
C VAL A 100 17.99 8.60 -4.77
N LYS A 101 16.84 8.93 -4.18
CA LYS A 101 16.51 10.32 -3.81
C LYS A 101 17.52 10.93 -2.84
N GLU A 102 18.09 10.12 -1.95
CA GLU A 102 19.10 10.53 -0.97
C GLU A 102 20.54 10.52 -1.54
N GLY A 103 20.69 10.12 -2.82
CA GLY A 103 22.02 10.06 -3.49
C GLY A 103 22.88 8.88 -3.06
N LEU A 104 22.30 7.88 -2.38
CA LEU A 104 23.02 6.68 -1.93
C LEU A 104 23.15 5.64 -3.04
N ILE A 105 22.24 5.64 -4.00
CA ILE A 105 22.23 4.73 -5.16
C ILE A 105 22.08 5.57 -6.44
N ASP A 106 22.91 5.25 -7.42
CA ASP A 106 22.81 5.71 -8.80
C ASP A 106 22.37 4.53 -9.65
N LEU A 107 21.21 4.62 -10.30
CA LEU A 107 20.64 3.53 -11.12
C LEU A 107 21.45 3.22 -12.39
N GLU A 108 22.26 4.17 -12.85
CA GLU A 108 23.12 4.00 -14.04
C GLU A 108 24.48 3.36 -13.67
N ARG A 109 24.77 3.22 -12.39
CA ARG A 109 26.02 2.63 -11.91
C ARG A 109 25.88 1.12 -11.77
N SER A 110 26.91 0.38 -12.17
CA SER A 110 26.96 -1.09 -12.00
C SER A 110 26.80 -1.46 -10.52
N ILE A 111 26.09 -2.55 -10.24
CA ILE A 111 25.94 -3.11 -8.89
C ILE A 111 27.29 -3.49 -8.27
N CYS A 112 28.24 -3.96 -9.08
CA CYS A 112 29.60 -4.28 -8.64
C CYS A 112 30.35 -3.09 -8.02
N ALA A 113 29.89 -1.88 -8.28
CA ALA A 113 30.48 -0.67 -7.69
C ALA A 113 29.96 -0.36 -6.28
N TYR A 114 28.98 -1.13 -5.79
CA TYR A 114 28.41 -1.00 -4.45
C TYR A 114 28.76 -2.18 -3.53
N ASP A 115 29.22 -3.27 -4.11
CA ASP A 115 29.57 -4.47 -3.37
C ASP A 115 30.73 -5.18 -4.07
N ASP A 116 31.89 -5.19 -3.41
CA ASP A 116 33.14 -5.79 -3.92
C ASP A 116 33.07 -7.33 -3.99
N GLU A 117 32.08 -7.97 -3.34
CA GLU A 117 31.85 -9.41 -3.39
C GLU A 117 31.06 -9.84 -4.62
N VAL A 118 30.45 -8.90 -5.37
CA VAL A 118 29.73 -9.21 -6.62
C VAL A 118 30.73 -9.26 -7.76
N PRO A 119 30.95 -10.43 -8.41
CA PRO A 119 31.87 -10.51 -9.55
C PRO A 119 31.34 -9.70 -10.74
N GLU A 120 32.27 -9.11 -11.51
CA GLU A 120 31.98 -8.38 -12.75
C GLU A 120 31.35 -9.27 -13.85
#